data_a58a2fe62b3c53fed58134e6afe6d766
#
_entry.id   a58a2fe62b3c53fed58134e6afe6d766
#
_cell.length_a   1.000
_cell.length_b   1.000
_cell.length_c   1.000
_cell.angle_alpha   90.00
_cell.angle_beta   90.00
_cell.angle_gamma   90.00
#
_symmetry.space_group_name_H-M   'P 1'
#
loop_
_entity.id
_entity.type
_entity.pdbx_description
1 polymer ?
#
loop_
_entity_poly.entity_id
_entity_poly.type
_entity_poly.pdbx_seq_one_letter_code
_entity_poly.pdbx_strand_id
1 'polypeptide(L)'
;MSRREVARQAGVPQRWSPSPLLYASAAVHLGAATAMLVRPREWPWALGAVALNHGVLAAAGLWPRSQLLGPNWTRLPAQNGISGRVAITIDDGPDPAVTPQVLAQLAEHRAQATFFCVGARVESYAGLAREIVSRGHHVENHSHRHRHNFSLLGPRAIAAEILRAQDSILRVTGSSPRFFRAPAGLRNPFLDPVLTRLQLRLASWTRRGFDTVTANADAVYGRLANSLQDGDILLLHDGNAARSRGGKPVILEVLPRLLETMALHRLQPVTLRSALSPATGS
;
A
#
# COMPACT_ATOMS: atom_id res chain seq x y z
N MET A 1 -3.60 -3.96 18.93
CA MET A 1 -3.25 -2.64 18.35
C MET A 1 -2.16 -2.00 19.21
N SER A 2 -1.06 -1.54 18.63
CA SER A 2 0.00 -0.87 19.40
C SER A 2 -0.43 0.55 19.79
N ARG A 3 0.14 1.11 20.89
CA ARG A 3 -0.11 2.52 21.29
C ARG A 3 0.15 3.51 20.14
N ARG A 4 1.03 3.15 19.19
CA ARG A 4 1.35 3.93 17.99
C ARG A 4 0.22 3.93 16.95
N GLU A 5 -0.50 2.81 16.79
CA GLU A 5 -1.66 2.74 15.89
C GLU A 5 -2.82 3.58 16.42
N VAL A 6 -3.06 3.57 17.73
CA VAL A 6 -4.09 4.40 18.37
C VAL A 6 -3.79 5.90 18.19
N ALA A 7 -2.54 6.34 18.40
CA ALA A 7 -2.18 7.74 18.25
C ALA A 7 -2.21 8.23 16.79
N ARG A 8 -1.85 7.36 15.81
CA ARG A 8 -2.03 7.67 14.38
C ARG A 8 -3.51 7.81 13.98
N GLN A 9 -4.42 7.10 14.63
CA GLN A 9 -5.86 7.25 14.41
C GLN A 9 -6.38 8.62 14.91
N ALA A 10 -5.82 9.12 16.00
CA ALA A 10 -6.24 10.38 16.64
C ALA A 10 -5.71 11.66 15.96
N GLY A 11 -4.96 11.57 14.84
CA GLY A 11 -4.40 12.74 14.15
C GLY A 11 -3.28 13.46 14.91
N VAL A 12 -2.78 12.90 16.01
CA VAL A 12 -1.69 13.49 16.80
C VAL A 12 -0.38 13.33 16.03
N PRO A 13 0.42 14.41 15.87
CA PRO A 13 1.75 14.33 15.26
C PRO A 13 2.61 13.30 16.00
N GLN A 14 2.98 12.24 15.31
CA GLN A 14 3.83 11.22 15.93
C GLN A 14 5.30 11.51 15.65
N ARG A 15 6.12 11.42 16.70
CA ARG A 15 7.56 11.32 16.52
C ARG A 15 7.89 9.92 15.98
N TRP A 16 8.67 9.87 14.91
CA TRP A 16 9.20 8.61 14.41
C TRP A 16 10.09 7.95 15.47
N SER A 17 10.01 6.63 15.58
CA SER A 17 10.99 5.87 16.32
C SER A 17 11.33 4.60 15.54
N PRO A 18 12.61 4.19 15.55
CA PRO A 18 13.06 3.00 14.85
C PRO A 18 12.25 1.75 15.23
N SER A 19 12.09 0.82 14.30
CA SER A 19 11.56 -0.51 14.60
C SER A 19 12.59 -1.32 15.42
N PRO A 20 12.17 -2.39 16.10
CA PRO A 20 13.11 -3.29 16.79
C PRO A 20 14.22 -3.82 15.88
N LEU A 21 13.93 -4.12 14.62
CA LEU A 21 14.93 -4.55 13.64
C LEU A 21 15.97 -3.45 13.37
N LEU A 22 15.58 -2.19 13.31
CA LEU A 22 16.52 -1.09 13.09
C LEU A 22 17.40 -0.84 14.33
N TYR A 23 16.87 -1.01 15.55
CA TYR A 23 17.69 -0.99 16.75
C TYR A 23 18.70 -2.14 16.77
N ALA A 24 18.27 -3.36 16.45
CA ALA A 24 19.16 -4.51 16.36
C ALA A 24 20.23 -4.29 15.27
N SER A 25 19.85 -3.71 14.13
CA SER A 25 20.80 -3.35 13.08
C SER A 25 21.86 -2.37 13.53
N ALA A 26 21.47 -1.31 14.27
CA ALA A 26 22.41 -0.35 14.84
C ALA A 26 23.37 -1.02 15.84
N ALA A 27 22.86 -1.92 16.69
CA ALA A 27 23.68 -2.69 17.64
C ALA A 27 24.70 -3.60 16.92
N VAL A 28 24.31 -4.27 15.82
CA VAL A 28 25.23 -5.10 15.01
C VAL A 28 26.35 -4.23 14.43
N HIS A 29 26.05 -3.06 13.89
CA HIS A 29 27.07 -2.17 13.31
C HIS A 29 28.02 -1.65 14.40
N LEU A 30 27.49 -1.22 15.55
CA LEU A 30 28.31 -0.75 16.67
C LEU A 30 29.20 -1.89 17.20
N GLY A 31 28.64 -3.08 17.39
CA GLY A 31 29.40 -4.26 17.83
C GLY A 31 30.49 -4.66 16.84
N ALA A 32 30.19 -4.66 15.54
CA ALA A 32 31.18 -4.93 14.50
C ALA A 32 32.32 -3.89 14.47
N ALA A 33 31.99 -2.61 14.57
CA ALA A 33 32.98 -1.54 14.65
C ALA A 33 33.87 -1.70 15.89
N THR A 34 33.27 -1.98 17.07
CA THR A 34 34.01 -2.21 18.31
C THR A 34 34.91 -3.44 18.19
N ALA A 35 34.41 -4.55 17.64
CA ALA A 35 35.22 -5.76 17.43
C ALA A 35 36.41 -5.51 16.53
N MET A 36 36.26 -4.77 15.45
CA MET A 36 37.36 -4.40 14.55
C MET A 36 38.42 -3.52 15.23
N LEU A 37 38.03 -2.65 16.15
CA LEU A 37 38.97 -1.80 16.91
C LEU A 37 39.71 -2.57 18.00
N VAL A 38 39.01 -3.44 18.75
CA VAL A 38 39.58 -4.13 19.93
C VAL A 38 40.29 -5.45 19.52
N ARG A 39 39.78 -6.12 18.50
CA ARG A 39 40.28 -7.40 17.99
C ARG A 39 40.37 -7.40 16.46
N PRO A 40 41.33 -6.71 15.87
CA PRO A 40 41.41 -6.53 14.43
C PRO A 40 41.43 -7.84 13.62
N ARG A 41 41.90 -8.93 14.21
CA ARG A 41 41.92 -10.26 13.57
C ARG A 41 40.51 -10.84 13.33
N GLU A 42 39.47 -10.35 14.02
CA GLU A 42 38.08 -10.81 13.90
C GLU A 42 37.32 -10.07 12.79
N TRP A 43 37.97 -9.22 11.99
CA TRP A 43 37.33 -8.45 10.92
C TRP A 43 36.44 -9.27 9.97
N PRO A 44 36.76 -10.56 9.59
CA PRO A 44 35.91 -11.31 8.69
C PRO A 44 34.54 -11.61 9.32
N TRP A 45 34.52 -11.91 10.62
CA TRP A 45 33.28 -12.16 11.37
C TRP A 45 32.45 -10.89 11.53
N ALA A 46 33.09 -9.76 11.79
CA ALA A 46 32.45 -8.45 11.86
C ALA A 46 31.78 -8.07 10.53
N LEU A 47 32.49 -8.25 9.40
CA LEU A 47 31.92 -8.02 8.07
C LEU A 47 30.81 -9.03 7.74
N GLY A 48 30.97 -10.30 8.09
CA GLY A 48 29.95 -11.33 7.92
C GLY A 48 28.65 -10.98 8.66
N ALA A 49 28.77 -10.49 9.91
CA ALA A 49 27.61 -10.05 10.69
C ALA A 49 26.91 -8.85 10.05
N VAL A 50 27.66 -7.86 9.56
CA VAL A 50 27.09 -6.70 8.86
C VAL A 50 26.43 -7.12 7.55
N ALA A 51 27.06 -7.98 6.75
CA ALA A 51 26.50 -8.49 5.51
C ALA A 51 25.19 -9.25 5.74
N LEU A 52 25.14 -10.13 6.75
CA LEU A 52 23.93 -10.85 7.14
C LEU A 52 22.83 -9.89 7.59
N ASN A 53 23.18 -8.89 8.40
CA ASN A 53 22.22 -7.86 8.83
C ASN A 53 21.61 -7.10 7.63
N HIS A 54 22.44 -6.71 6.65
CA HIS A 54 21.93 -6.08 5.42
C HIS A 54 21.05 -7.03 4.60
N GLY A 55 21.39 -8.33 4.57
CA GLY A 55 20.53 -9.36 3.96
C GLY A 55 19.15 -9.42 4.62
N VAL A 56 19.09 -9.37 5.96
CA VAL A 56 17.82 -9.33 6.73
C VAL A 56 17.03 -8.05 6.45
N LEU A 57 17.68 -6.90 6.43
CA LEU A 57 17.03 -5.62 6.08
C LEU A 57 16.47 -5.64 4.64
N ALA A 58 17.22 -6.18 3.69
CA ALA A 58 16.79 -6.34 2.31
C ALA A 58 15.59 -7.30 2.22
N ALA A 59 15.65 -8.46 2.85
CA ALA A 59 14.54 -9.41 2.90
C ALA A 59 13.27 -8.80 3.50
N ALA A 60 13.40 -8.03 4.59
CA ALA A 60 12.30 -7.31 5.20
C ALA A 60 11.70 -6.24 4.26
N GLY A 61 12.52 -5.60 3.43
CA GLY A 61 12.08 -4.60 2.45
C GLY A 61 11.47 -5.22 1.18
N LEU A 62 11.95 -6.38 0.77
CA LEU A 62 11.44 -7.14 -0.38
C LEU A 62 10.16 -7.93 -0.06
N TRP A 63 9.78 -8.04 1.20
CA TRP A 63 8.51 -8.64 1.60
C TRP A 63 7.43 -7.57 1.79
N PRO A 64 6.50 -7.38 0.83
CA PRO A 64 5.54 -6.26 0.84
C PRO A 64 4.66 -6.17 2.09
N ARG A 65 4.36 -7.32 2.71
CA ARG A 65 3.53 -7.40 3.93
C ARG A 65 4.34 -7.34 5.23
N SER A 66 5.65 -7.20 5.18
CA SER A 66 6.50 -7.09 6.35
C SER A 66 6.07 -5.90 7.23
N GLN A 67 6.23 -6.03 8.54
CA GLN A 67 6.11 -4.96 9.52
C GLN A 67 7.46 -4.67 10.22
N LEU A 68 8.51 -5.37 9.82
CA LEU A 68 9.83 -5.29 10.45
C LEU A 68 10.52 -3.93 10.25
N LEU A 69 10.20 -3.21 9.17
CA LEU A 69 10.75 -1.88 8.88
C LEU A 69 9.80 -0.73 9.28
N GLY A 70 8.81 -0.98 10.10
CA GLY A 70 7.80 -0.02 10.53
C GLY A 70 6.36 -0.46 10.24
N PRO A 71 5.36 0.29 10.74
CA PRO A 71 3.95 -0.05 10.60
C PRO A 71 3.51 -0.18 9.14
N ASN A 72 2.65 -1.15 8.86
CA ASN A 72 2.13 -1.43 7.52
C ASN A 72 0.72 -2.01 7.64
N TRP A 73 -0.25 -1.37 7.02
CA TRP A 73 -1.61 -1.88 6.97
C TRP A 73 -1.70 -2.99 5.94
N THR A 74 -1.63 -4.21 6.42
CA THR A 74 -1.82 -5.43 5.60
C THR A 74 -3.25 -5.96 5.70
N ARG A 75 -4.01 -5.50 6.71
CA ARG A 75 -5.41 -5.81 6.99
C ARG A 75 -6.07 -4.58 7.59
N LEU A 76 -7.38 -4.41 7.39
CA LEU A 76 -8.13 -3.37 8.07
C LEU A 76 -8.07 -3.57 9.59
N PRO A 77 -7.93 -2.50 10.38
CA PRO A 77 -8.00 -2.62 11.83
C PRO A 77 -9.39 -3.07 12.25
N ALA A 78 -9.44 -3.95 13.23
CA ALA A 78 -10.69 -4.33 13.87
C ALA A 78 -11.35 -3.10 14.50
N GLN A 79 -12.65 -2.96 14.33
CA GLN A 79 -13.47 -1.94 14.98
C GLN A 79 -14.59 -2.63 15.76
N ASN A 80 -14.75 -2.25 17.03
CA ASN A 80 -15.77 -2.85 17.89
C ASN A 80 -17.18 -2.68 17.29
N GLY A 81 -17.91 -3.78 17.19
CA GLY A 81 -19.29 -3.79 16.69
C GLY A 81 -19.43 -3.69 15.17
N ILE A 82 -18.33 -3.60 14.40
CA ILE A 82 -18.36 -3.56 12.94
C ILE A 82 -17.57 -4.72 12.39
N SER A 83 -18.23 -5.57 11.61
CA SER A 83 -17.65 -6.72 10.92
C SER A 83 -18.09 -6.79 9.45
N GLY A 84 -17.49 -7.67 8.69
CA GLY A 84 -17.84 -7.89 7.28
C GLY A 84 -17.28 -6.83 6.33
N ARG A 85 -16.22 -6.10 6.68
CA ARG A 85 -15.61 -5.07 5.82
C ARG A 85 -14.44 -5.62 5.04
N VAL A 86 -14.40 -5.35 3.74
CA VAL A 86 -13.28 -5.67 2.85
C VAL A 86 -12.88 -4.42 2.08
N ALA A 87 -11.61 -4.06 2.06
CA ALA A 87 -11.14 -2.94 1.26
C ALA A 87 -10.75 -3.41 -0.13
N ILE A 88 -11.40 -2.87 -1.16
CA ILE A 88 -10.94 -2.99 -2.54
C ILE A 88 -9.94 -1.86 -2.78
N THR A 89 -8.71 -2.22 -3.17
CA THR A 89 -7.68 -1.24 -3.53
C THR A 89 -7.16 -1.49 -4.94
N ILE A 90 -6.98 -0.39 -5.69
CA ILE A 90 -6.68 -0.41 -7.12
C ILE A 90 -5.47 0.49 -7.37
N ASP A 91 -4.42 -0.07 -7.94
CA ASP A 91 -3.13 0.60 -8.11
C ASP A 91 -2.86 1.01 -9.56
N ASP A 92 -1.88 1.89 -9.74
CA ASP A 92 -1.28 2.32 -11.01
C ASP A 92 -2.12 3.29 -11.86
N GLY A 93 -3.36 3.55 -11.50
CA GLY A 93 -4.26 4.48 -12.21
C GLY A 93 -3.93 5.98 -12.04
N PRO A 94 -4.82 6.85 -12.55
CA PRO A 94 -5.97 6.50 -13.39
C PRO A 94 -5.55 6.10 -14.82
N ASP A 95 -6.27 5.14 -15.40
CA ASP A 95 -6.09 4.70 -16.78
C ASP A 95 -7.33 5.08 -17.62
N PRO A 96 -7.18 5.83 -18.72
CA PRO A 96 -8.33 6.35 -19.46
C PRO A 96 -9.18 5.24 -20.14
N ALA A 97 -8.61 4.07 -20.40
CA ALA A 97 -9.33 2.97 -21.00
C ALA A 97 -9.98 2.01 -19.98
N VAL A 98 -9.42 1.92 -18.78
CA VAL A 98 -9.81 0.91 -17.79
C VAL A 98 -10.59 1.53 -16.62
N THR A 99 -10.09 2.63 -16.05
CA THR A 99 -10.70 3.24 -14.85
C THR A 99 -12.17 3.59 -15.03
N PRO A 100 -12.67 4.14 -16.17
CA PRO A 100 -14.09 4.41 -16.33
C PRO A 100 -14.97 3.16 -16.23
N GLN A 101 -14.50 2.04 -16.78
CA GLN A 101 -15.22 0.76 -16.71
C GLN A 101 -15.22 0.19 -15.29
N VAL A 102 -14.10 0.32 -14.57
CA VAL A 102 -14.01 -0.04 -13.14
C VAL A 102 -15.00 0.77 -12.32
N LEU A 103 -15.09 2.08 -12.54
CA LEU A 103 -16.03 2.97 -11.87
C LEU A 103 -17.50 2.59 -12.16
N ALA A 104 -17.82 2.19 -13.39
CA ALA A 104 -19.15 1.71 -13.75
C ALA A 104 -19.52 0.43 -12.99
N GLN A 105 -18.61 -0.56 -12.95
CA GLN A 105 -18.81 -1.81 -12.22
C GLN A 105 -18.97 -1.60 -10.69
N LEU A 106 -18.17 -0.70 -10.11
CA LEU A 106 -18.31 -0.34 -8.70
C LEU A 106 -19.66 0.32 -8.41
N ALA A 107 -20.14 1.18 -9.31
CA ALA A 107 -21.43 1.85 -9.17
C ALA A 107 -22.62 0.87 -9.25
N GLU A 108 -22.59 -0.10 -10.19
CA GLU A 108 -23.59 -1.16 -10.33
C GLU A 108 -23.80 -1.94 -9.01
N HIS A 109 -22.71 -2.14 -8.26
CA HIS A 109 -22.74 -2.87 -6.99
C HIS A 109 -22.78 -1.94 -5.75
N ARG A 110 -22.95 -0.62 -5.91
CA ARG A 110 -22.88 0.38 -4.84
C ARG A 110 -21.65 0.24 -3.96
N ALA A 111 -20.54 -0.16 -4.57
CA ALA A 111 -19.28 -0.43 -3.90
C ALA A 111 -18.37 0.79 -3.91
N GLN A 112 -17.57 0.95 -2.84
CA GLN A 112 -16.54 1.97 -2.77
C GLN A 112 -15.15 1.31 -2.76
N ALA A 113 -14.16 2.00 -3.36
CA ALA A 113 -12.79 1.53 -3.45
C ALA A 113 -11.78 2.64 -3.13
N THR A 114 -10.55 2.26 -2.86
CA THR A 114 -9.41 3.16 -2.72
C THR A 114 -8.49 2.99 -3.93
N PHE A 115 -8.21 4.08 -4.62
CA PHE A 115 -7.33 4.11 -5.78
C PHE A 115 -5.97 4.67 -5.37
N PHE A 116 -4.91 3.88 -5.45
CA PHE A 116 -3.54 4.34 -5.28
C PHE A 116 -3.02 4.83 -6.64
N CYS A 117 -3.15 6.13 -6.87
CA CYS A 117 -2.85 6.74 -8.15
C CYS A 117 -1.41 7.24 -8.25
N VAL A 118 -0.83 7.06 -9.42
CA VAL A 118 0.47 7.63 -9.80
C VAL A 118 0.31 9.12 -10.05
N GLY A 119 1.06 9.97 -9.35
CA GLY A 119 0.88 11.43 -9.41
C GLY A 119 0.96 12.02 -10.83
N ALA A 120 1.89 11.53 -11.67
CA ALA A 120 1.99 11.95 -13.06
C ALA A 120 0.75 11.57 -13.88
N ARG A 121 0.11 10.43 -13.60
CA ARG A 121 -1.14 10.03 -14.27
C ARG A 121 -2.32 10.86 -13.79
N VAL A 122 -2.35 11.23 -12.50
CA VAL A 122 -3.35 12.19 -11.98
C VAL A 122 -3.25 13.53 -12.69
N GLU A 123 -2.05 14.04 -12.96
CA GLU A 123 -1.86 15.26 -13.75
C GLU A 123 -2.33 15.09 -15.19
N SER A 124 -1.98 13.98 -15.83
CA SER A 124 -2.34 13.69 -17.23
C SER A 124 -3.85 13.46 -17.43
N TYR A 125 -4.52 12.85 -16.46
CA TYR A 125 -5.94 12.47 -16.52
C TYR A 125 -6.74 13.12 -15.39
N ALA A 126 -6.55 14.42 -15.21
CA ALA A 126 -7.14 15.19 -14.11
C ALA A 126 -8.67 15.09 -14.03
N GLY A 127 -9.37 15.04 -15.15
CA GLY A 127 -10.82 14.83 -15.21
C GLY A 127 -11.24 13.51 -14.57
N LEU A 128 -10.54 12.44 -14.93
CA LEU A 128 -10.81 11.10 -14.42
C LEU A 128 -10.47 10.97 -12.93
N ALA A 129 -9.36 11.59 -12.48
CA ALA A 129 -9.04 11.61 -11.04
C ALA A 129 -10.10 12.34 -10.21
N ARG A 130 -10.68 13.43 -10.72
CA ARG A 130 -11.84 14.12 -10.11
C ARG A 130 -13.09 13.23 -10.11
N GLU A 131 -13.33 12.50 -11.19
CA GLU A 131 -14.47 11.58 -11.30
C GLU A 131 -14.39 10.46 -10.25
N ILE A 132 -13.22 9.86 -10.01
CA ILE A 132 -13.01 8.88 -8.94
C ILE A 132 -13.53 9.43 -7.61
N VAL A 133 -13.13 10.66 -7.24
CA VAL A 133 -13.51 11.27 -5.98
C VAL A 133 -14.99 11.66 -5.95
N SER A 134 -15.54 12.21 -7.03
CA SER A 134 -16.96 12.62 -7.12
C SER A 134 -17.93 11.44 -7.00
N ARG A 135 -17.49 10.22 -7.33
CA ARG A 135 -18.25 8.98 -7.16
C ARG A 135 -18.10 8.36 -5.77
N GLY A 136 -17.46 9.04 -4.80
CA GLY A 136 -17.31 8.59 -3.41
C GLY A 136 -16.13 7.66 -3.15
N HIS A 137 -15.25 7.46 -4.12
CA HIS A 137 -14.00 6.71 -3.91
C HIS A 137 -12.91 7.63 -3.37
N HIS A 138 -11.80 7.06 -2.88
CA HIS A 138 -10.65 7.84 -2.42
C HIS A 138 -9.44 7.63 -3.32
N VAL A 139 -8.77 8.73 -3.63
CA VAL A 139 -7.46 8.74 -4.32
C VAL A 139 -6.37 8.85 -3.25
N GLU A 140 -5.45 7.91 -3.26
CA GLU A 140 -4.31 7.80 -2.36
C GLU A 140 -3.00 7.78 -3.16
N ASN A 141 -1.86 7.93 -2.46
CA ASN A 141 -0.56 8.18 -3.07
C ASN A 141 0.17 6.89 -3.48
N HIS A 142 0.51 6.76 -4.76
CA HIS A 142 1.33 5.66 -5.31
C HIS A 142 2.66 6.14 -5.90
N SER A 143 3.34 7.12 -5.27
CA SER A 143 4.47 7.90 -5.77
C SER A 143 4.12 8.75 -7.00
N HIS A 144 5.05 9.63 -7.41
CA HIS A 144 4.77 10.50 -8.55
C HIS A 144 5.03 9.84 -9.91
N ARG A 145 6.12 9.06 -10.03
CA ARG A 145 6.55 8.46 -11.30
C ARG A 145 6.51 6.94 -11.32
N HIS A 146 6.08 6.30 -10.24
CA HIS A 146 6.07 4.84 -10.10
C HIS A 146 7.42 4.19 -10.52
N ARG A 147 8.53 4.69 -9.95
CA ARG A 147 9.87 4.23 -10.33
C ARG A 147 10.11 2.78 -9.91
N HIS A 148 10.56 1.94 -10.83
CA HIS A 148 10.87 0.52 -10.53
C HIS A 148 11.96 0.36 -9.47
N ASN A 149 12.87 1.31 -9.36
CA ASN A 149 13.93 1.34 -8.35
C ASN A 149 13.55 2.15 -7.09
N PHE A 150 12.24 2.36 -6.81
CA PHE A 150 11.79 3.16 -5.67
C PHE A 150 12.39 2.70 -4.34
N SER A 151 12.46 1.37 -4.11
CA SER A 151 13.01 0.77 -2.90
C SER A 151 14.54 0.95 -2.73
N LEU A 152 15.23 1.44 -3.75
CA LEU A 152 16.68 1.75 -3.71
C LEU A 152 16.96 3.24 -3.51
N LEU A 153 15.92 4.08 -3.46
CA LEU A 153 16.08 5.52 -3.30
C LEU A 153 16.49 5.88 -1.88
N GLY A 154 17.31 6.93 -1.75
CA GLY A 154 17.60 7.56 -0.47
C GLY A 154 16.42 8.40 0.05
N PRO A 155 16.46 8.83 1.33
CA PRO A 155 15.32 9.45 2.00
C PRO A 155 14.85 10.76 1.35
N ARG A 156 15.74 11.56 0.79
CA ARG A 156 15.39 12.81 0.08
C ARG A 156 14.62 12.53 -1.21
N ALA A 157 15.05 11.52 -1.98
CA ALA A 157 14.41 11.14 -3.24
C ALA A 157 13.04 10.47 -3.00
N ILE A 158 12.92 9.63 -1.96
CA ILE A 158 11.64 9.07 -1.50
C ILE A 158 10.67 10.21 -1.13
N ALA A 159 11.12 11.17 -0.31
CA ALA A 159 10.29 12.30 0.09
C ALA A 159 9.84 13.14 -1.11
N ALA A 160 10.72 13.40 -2.07
CA ALA A 160 10.40 14.17 -3.28
C ALA A 160 9.34 13.48 -4.16
N GLU A 161 9.45 12.15 -4.36
CA GLU A 161 8.46 11.36 -5.11
C GLU A 161 7.09 11.38 -4.42
N ILE A 162 7.06 11.24 -3.09
CA ILE A 162 5.81 11.24 -2.32
C ILE A 162 5.19 12.64 -2.29
N LEU A 163 5.96 13.68 -1.96
CA LEU A 163 5.44 15.06 -1.86
C LEU A 163 4.90 15.56 -3.18
N ARG A 164 5.59 15.26 -4.30
CA ARG A 164 5.11 15.66 -5.61
C ARG A 164 3.78 14.99 -5.97
N ALA A 165 3.60 13.71 -5.64
CA ALA A 165 2.32 13.03 -5.82
C ALA A 165 1.23 13.60 -4.90
N GLN A 166 1.55 13.90 -3.61
CA GLN A 166 0.62 14.56 -2.69
C GLN A 166 0.08 15.87 -3.27
N ASP A 167 0.99 16.71 -3.77
CA ASP A 167 0.64 17.99 -4.37
C ASP A 167 -0.21 17.84 -5.64
N SER A 168 0.16 16.92 -6.53
CA SER A 168 -0.61 16.64 -7.75
C SER A 168 -2.02 16.17 -7.43
N ILE A 169 -2.16 15.22 -6.49
CA ILE A 169 -3.47 14.69 -6.09
C ILE A 169 -4.31 15.77 -5.41
N LEU A 170 -3.73 16.51 -4.46
CA LEU A 170 -4.45 17.59 -3.76
C LEU A 170 -4.94 18.67 -4.73
N ARG A 171 -4.07 19.15 -5.64
CA ARG A 171 -4.44 20.17 -6.63
C ARG A 171 -5.56 19.72 -7.56
N VAL A 172 -5.54 18.46 -7.97
CA VAL A 172 -6.51 17.93 -8.93
C VAL A 172 -7.82 17.57 -8.28
N THR A 173 -7.78 16.91 -7.13
CA THR A 173 -8.97 16.30 -6.49
C THR A 173 -9.53 17.12 -5.34
N GLY A 174 -8.80 18.10 -4.82
CA GLY A 174 -9.15 18.82 -3.60
C GLY A 174 -8.98 18.00 -2.30
N SER A 175 -8.50 16.75 -2.39
CA SER A 175 -8.38 15.83 -1.26
C SER A 175 -6.95 15.38 -1.05
N SER A 176 -6.41 15.63 0.15
CA SER A 176 -5.06 15.15 0.51
C SER A 176 -5.05 13.64 0.76
N PRO A 177 -4.13 12.88 0.15
CA PRO A 177 -3.93 11.48 0.50
C PRO A 177 -3.56 11.29 1.98
N ARG A 178 -4.06 10.20 2.56
CA ARG A 178 -3.75 9.77 3.93
C ARG A 178 -2.97 8.47 3.97
N PHE A 179 -2.94 7.76 2.85
CA PHE A 179 -2.21 6.53 2.68
C PHE A 179 -1.18 6.66 1.56
N PHE A 180 -0.14 5.87 1.70
CA PHE A 180 0.87 5.64 0.68
C PHE A 180 1.00 4.14 0.44
N ARG A 181 1.14 3.74 -0.81
CA ARG A 181 1.56 2.40 -1.20
C ARG A 181 2.85 2.50 -2.00
N ALA A 182 3.85 1.72 -1.61
CA ALA A 182 5.11 1.70 -2.33
C ALA A 182 4.97 0.98 -3.68
N PRO A 183 5.58 1.47 -4.76
CA PRO A 183 5.67 0.75 -6.03
C PRO A 183 6.10 -0.71 -5.83
N ALA A 184 5.37 -1.65 -6.45
CA ALA A 184 5.52 -3.09 -6.28
C ALA A 184 5.41 -3.60 -4.81
N GLY A 185 5.06 -2.75 -3.86
CA GLY A 185 5.05 -3.02 -2.43
C GLY A 185 6.44 -3.05 -1.80
N LEU A 186 7.50 -2.72 -2.54
CA LEU A 186 8.88 -2.81 -2.09
C LEU A 186 9.34 -1.55 -1.38
N ARG A 187 10.09 -1.70 -0.28
CA ARG A 187 10.55 -0.59 0.54
C ARG A 187 11.95 -0.81 1.12
N ASN A 188 12.50 0.23 1.69
CA ASN A 188 13.75 0.20 2.45
C ASN A 188 13.57 0.88 3.82
N PRO A 189 14.56 0.85 4.73
CA PRO A 189 14.48 1.45 6.05
C PRO A 189 14.17 2.95 6.08
N PHE A 190 14.38 3.68 4.98
CA PHE A 190 14.16 5.13 4.93
C PHE A 190 12.69 5.51 4.70
N LEU A 191 11.84 4.58 4.26
CA LEU A 191 10.45 4.91 3.93
C LEU A 191 9.63 5.28 5.17
N ASP A 192 9.69 4.50 6.25
CA ASP A 192 8.86 4.74 7.45
C ASP A 192 9.12 6.11 8.12
N PRO A 193 10.38 6.58 8.33
CA PRO A 193 10.61 7.93 8.84
C PRO A 193 10.09 9.03 7.92
N VAL A 194 10.15 8.84 6.59
CA VAL A 194 9.59 9.80 5.63
C VAL A 194 8.07 9.84 5.75
N LEU A 195 7.39 8.68 5.74
CA LEU A 195 5.93 8.60 5.88
C LEU A 195 5.45 9.19 7.22
N THR A 196 6.16 8.91 8.31
CA THR A 196 5.82 9.47 9.63
C THR A 196 5.87 10.99 9.61
N ARG A 197 6.93 11.58 9.03
CA ARG A 197 7.06 13.05 8.88
C ARG A 197 5.95 13.64 8.02
N LEU A 198 5.52 12.93 6.98
CA LEU A 198 4.45 13.36 6.07
C LEU A 198 3.05 12.97 6.57
N GLN A 199 2.94 12.38 7.75
CA GLN A 199 1.67 11.91 8.35
C GLN A 199 0.89 10.93 7.46
N LEU A 200 1.60 10.15 6.66
CA LEU A 200 1.05 9.11 5.80
C LEU A 200 1.13 7.73 6.45
N ARG A 201 0.14 6.89 6.16
CA ARG A 201 0.14 5.48 6.54
C ARG A 201 0.57 4.63 5.37
N LEU A 202 1.48 3.69 5.61
CA LEU A 202 1.77 2.66 4.62
C LEU A 202 0.63 1.64 4.57
N ALA A 203 0.16 1.33 3.36
CA ALA A 203 -0.81 0.26 3.13
C ALA A 203 -0.28 -0.74 2.11
N SER A 204 -0.32 -2.01 2.48
CA SER A 204 -0.12 -3.15 1.60
C SER A 204 -1.47 -3.83 1.35
N TRP A 205 -1.50 -5.16 1.35
CA TRP A 205 -2.66 -5.97 1.08
C TRP A 205 -2.62 -7.28 1.88
N THR A 206 -3.77 -7.87 2.08
CA THR A 206 -3.89 -9.24 2.56
C THR A 206 -3.80 -10.19 1.37
N ARG A 207 -4.47 -9.84 0.24
CA ARG A 207 -4.63 -10.69 -0.93
C ARG A 207 -4.20 -9.97 -2.20
N ARG A 208 -3.46 -10.67 -3.05
CA ARG A 208 -2.99 -10.20 -4.35
C ARG A 208 -3.35 -11.20 -5.43
N GLY A 209 -4.00 -10.74 -6.50
CA GLY A 209 -4.40 -11.56 -7.64
C GLY A 209 -3.26 -11.83 -8.63
N PHE A 210 -2.22 -10.98 -8.63
CA PHE A 210 -1.18 -10.93 -9.67
C PHE A 210 -1.75 -10.59 -11.06
N ASP A 211 -2.75 -9.76 -11.10
CA ASP A 211 -3.50 -9.32 -12.29
C ASP A 211 -2.69 -8.46 -13.26
N THR A 212 -1.47 -8.05 -12.90
CA THR A 212 -0.53 -7.39 -13.82
C THR A 212 0.28 -8.36 -14.69
N VAL A 213 0.38 -9.62 -14.27
CA VAL A 213 1.20 -10.65 -14.95
C VAL A 213 0.42 -11.93 -15.27
N THR A 214 -0.78 -12.09 -14.72
CA THR A 214 -1.64 -13.26 -14.93
C THR A 214 -2.81 -12.87 -15.82
N ALA A 215 -2.82 -13.40 -17.04
CA ALA A 215 -3.90 -13.17 -18.03
C ALA A 215 -5.16 -14.05 -17.81
N ASN A 216 -5.12 -14.99 -16.86
CA ASN A 216 -6.23 -15.88 -16.54
C ASN A 216 -7.08 -15.28 -15.42
N ALA A 217 -8.29 -14.80 -15.76
CA ALA A 217 -9.22 -14.19 -14.83
C ALA A 217 -9.67 -15.15 -13.70
N ASP A 218 -9.83 -16.45 -13.99
CA ASP A 218 -10.22 -17.43 -12.96
C ASP A 218 -9.12 -17.63 -11.93
N ALA A 219 -7.87 -17.68 -12.36
CA ALA A 219 -6.72 -17.79 -11.45
C ALA A 219 -6.57 -16.54 -10.58
N VAL A 220 -6.76 -15.34 -11.15
CA VAL A 220 -6.75 -14.07 -10.42
C VAL A 220 -7.89 -14.02 -9.41
N TYR A 221 -9.10 -14.32 -9.85
CA TYR A 221 -10.28 -14.38 -9.00
C TYR A 221 -10.10 -15.37 -7.85
N GLY A 222 -9.68 -16.59 -8.12
CA GLY A 222 -9.48 -17.61 -7.08
C GLY A 222 -8.49 -17.18 -6.00
N ARG A 223 -7.38 -16.50 -6.36
CA ARG A 223 -6.41 -15.98 -5.38
C ARG A 223 -7.00 -14.88 -4.49
N LEU A 224 -7.93 -14.09 -5.01
CA LEU A 224 -8.55 -12.99 -4.28
C LEU A 224 -9.76 -13.44 -3.46
N ALA A 225 -10.60 -14.31 -4.02
CA ALA A 225 -11.86 -14.76 -3.44
C ALA A 225 -11.72 -15.90 -2.42
N ASN A 226 -10.67 -16.75 -2.57
CA ASN A 226 -10.52 -17.94 -1.73
C ASN A 226 -10.36 -17.57 -0.26
N SER A 227 -11.30 -18.01 0.61
CA SER A 227 -11.32 -17.67 2.04
C SER A 227 -11.34 -16.15 2.31
N LEU A 228 -12.04 -15.38 1.47
CA LEU A 228 -12.23 -13.94 1.66
C LEU A 228 -12.99 -13.70 2.96
N GLN A 229 -12.49 -12.77 3.79
CA GLN A 229 -13.04 -12.54 5.12
C GLN A 229 -12.93 -11.08 5.56
N ASP A 230 -13.61 -10.76 6.66
CA ASP A 230 -13.57 -9.43 7.28
C ASP A 230 -12.14 -8.94 7.49
N GLY A 231 -11.94 -7.67 7.19
CA GLY A 231 -10.66 -6.99 7.33
C GLY A 231 -9.69 -7.21 6.17
N ASP A 232 -10.01 -8.04 5.17
CA ASP A 232 -9.11 -8.22 4.03
C ASP A 232 -8.96 -6.92 3.22
N ILE A 233 -7.73 -6.70 2.73
CA ILE A 233 -7.38 -5.65 1.78
C ILE A 233 -6.99 -6.34 0.47
N LEU A 234 -7.78 -6.12 -0.59
CA LEU A 234 -7.54 -6.69 -1.91
C LEU A 234 -6.72 -5.75 -2.76
N LEU A 235 -5.76 -6.30 -3.50
CA LEU A 235 -4.96 -5.56 -4.48
C LEU A 235 -5.34 -5.97 -5.90
N LEU A 236 -5.75 -4.99 -6.68
CA LEU A 236 -6.02 -5.02 -8.12
C LEU A 236 -5.30 -3.85 -8.79
N HIS A 237 -5.29 -3.84 -10.13
CA HIS A 237 -4.64 -2.76 -10.91
C HIS A 237 -5.55 -2.35 -12.09
N ASP A 238 -5.81 -1.05 -12.23
CA ASP A 238 -6.44 -0.48 -13.43
C ASP A 238 -5.39 0.01 -14.44
N GLY A 239 -4.26 0.53 -13.96
CA GLY A 239 -3.07 0.69 -14.78
C GLY A 239 -2.25 -0.61 -14.84
N ASN A 240 -1.64 -0.91 -15.98
CA ASN A 240 -0.79 -2.09 -16.19
C ASN A 240 -1.47 -3.47 -15.98
N ALA A 241 -2.80 -3.55 -15.97
CA ALA A 241 -3.51 -4.82 -15.90
C ALA A 241 -3.18 -5.71 -17.09
N ALA A 242 -2.88 -7.00 -16.84
CA ALA A 242 -2.73 -7.99 -17.90
C ALA A 242 -4.03 -8.09 -18.69
N ARG A 243 -3.92 -8.52 -19.96
CA ARG A 243 -5.10 -8.74 -20.81
C ARG A 243 -5.40 -10.23 -20.92
N SER A 244 -6.67 -10.56 -20.77
CA SER A 244 -7.16 -11.92 -20.99
C SER A 244 -7.01 -12.34 -22.45
N ARG A 245 -7.27 -13.61 -22.75
CA ARG A 245 -7.25 -14.12 -24.13
C ARG A 245 -8.18 -13.34 -25.08
N GLY A 246 -9.26 -12.76 -24.55
CA GLY A 246 -10.19 -11.88 -25.28
C GLY A 246 -9.71 -10.42 -25.41
N GLY A 247 -8.49 -10.09 -24.98
CA GLY A 247 -7.93 -8.73 -25.05
C GLY A 247 -8.46 -7.77 -23.98
N LYS A 248 -9.38 -8.21 -23.11
CA LYS A 248 -9.96 -7.39 -22.04
C LYS A 248 -9.00 -7.32 -20.84
N PRO A 249 -8.83 -6.15 -20.20
CA PRO A 249 -8.10 -6.06 -18.93
C PRO A 249 -8.70 -7.00 -17.88
N VAL A 250 -7.86 -7.83 -17.26
CA VAL A 250 -8.29 -8.90 -16.34
C VAL A 250 -9.12 -8.37 -15.17
N ILE A 251 -8.80 -7.18 -14.66
CA ILE A 251 -9.58 -6.54 -13.58
C ILE A 251 -11.07 -6.42 -13.96
N LEU A 252 -11.39 -6.13 -15.22
CA LEU A 252 -12.77 -5.95 -15.69
C LEU A 252 -13.59 -7.26 -15.76
N GLU A 253 -12.91 -8.40 -15.72
CA GLU A 253 -13.54 -9.72 -15.63
C GLU A 253 -13.62 -10.22 -14.19
N VAL A 254 -12.67 -9.80 -13.35
CA VAL A 254 -12.52 -10.25 -11.96
C VAL A 254 -13.36 -9.44 -11.00
N LEU A 255 -13.40 -8.11 -11.15
CA LEU A 255 -14.03 -7.20 -10.20
C LEU A 255 -15.53 -7.49 -10.00
N PRO A 256 -16.37 -7.67 -11.04
CA PRO A 256 -17.78 -7.99 -10.85
C PRO A 256 -17.99 -9.25 -10.02
N ARG A 257 -17.24 -10.31 -10.34
CA ARG A 257 -17.31 -11.60 -9.63
C ARG A 257 -16.91 -11.47 -8.15
N LEU A 258 -15.92 -10.65 -7.84
CA LEU A 258 -15.53 -10.35 -6.46
C LEU A 258 -16.64 -9.62 -5.71
N LEU A 259 -17.28 -8.64 -6.35
CA LEU A 259 -18.37 -7.87 -5.76
C LEU A 259 -19.60 -8.76 -5.51
N GLU A 260 -19.94 -9.66 -6.42
CA GLU A 260 -20.97 -10.68 -6.24
C GLU A 260 -20.64 -11.61 -5.06
N THR A 261 -19.39 -12.09 -4.99
CA THR A 261 -18.92 -12.93 -3.88
C THR A 261 -19.02 -12.21 -2.54
N MET A 262 -18.61 -10.95 -2.50
CA MET A 262 -18.75 -10.12 -1.28
C MET A 262 -20.22 -10.01 -0.87
N ALA A 263 -21.12 -9.76 -1.80
CA ALA A 263 -22.56 -9.68 -1.53
C ALA A 263 -23.11 -11.00 -0.96
N LEU A 264 -22.75 -12.14 -1.56
CA LEU A 264 -23.15 -13.49 -1.10
C LEU A 264 -22.67 -13.78 0.33
N HIS A 265 -21.45 -13.34 0.67
CA HIS A 265 -20.86 -13.52 2.00
C HIS A 265 -21.18 -12.39 2.99
N ARG A 266 -22.08 -11.44 2.63
CA ARG A 266 -22.41 -10.27 3.43
C ARG A 266 -21.19 -9.42 3.82
N LEU A 267 -20.21 -9.34 2.91
CA LEU A 267 -19.03 -8.50 3.05
C LEU A 267 -19.27 -7.16 2.36
N GLN A 268 -18.94 -6.07 3.05
CA GLN A 268 -19.09 -4.71 2.52
C GLN A 268 -17.78 -4.20 1.92
N PRO A 269 -17.76 -3.81 0.63
CA PRO A 269 -16.64 -3.09 0.04
C PRO A 269 -16.52 -1.69 0.66
N VAL A 270 -15.38 -1.40 1.30
CA VAL A 270 -15.13 -0.12 1.97
C VAL A 270 -13.82 0.51 1.49
N THR A 271 -13.69 1.82 1.70
CA THR A 271 -12.41 2.49 1.48
C THR A 271 -11.48 2.33 2.69
N LEU A 272 -10.17 2.48 2.49
CA LEU A 272 -9.22 2.49 3.62
C LEU A 272 -9.49 3.63 4.60
N ARG A 273 -9.99 4.78 4.12
CA ARG A 273 -10.29 5.94 4.98
C ARG A 273 -11.46 5.68 5.91
N SER A 274 -12.45 4.92 5.49
CA SER A 274 -13.61 4.59 6.35
C SER A 274 -13.19 3.80 7.60
N ALA A 275 -12.09 3.04 7.52
CA ALA A 275 -11.53 2.33 8.65
C ALA A 275 -10.66 3.22 9.59
N LEU A 276 -10.42 4.49 9.23
CA LEU A 276 -9.76 5.48 10.09
C LEU A 276 -10.71 6.17 11.04
N SER A 277 -11.98 6.29 10.68
CA SER A 277 -12.98 6.94 11.52
C SER A 277 -13.29 6.05 12.72
N PRO A 278 -13.35 6.57 13.95
CA PRO A 278 -14.00 5.85 15.04
C PRO A 278 -15.42 5.53 14.59
N ALA A 279 -15.93 4.34 14.92
CA ALA A 279 -17.33 4.03 14.73
C ALA A 279 -18.15 5.16 15.38
N THR A 280 -18.83 5.96 14.58
CA THR A 280 -19.82 6.89 15.10
C THR A 280 -20.91 6.03 15.69
N GLY A 281 -20.88 5.87 17.03
CA GLY A 281 -21.96 5.24 17.75
C GLY A 281 -23.23 6.03 17.45
N SER A 282 -24.16 5.36 16.81
CA SER A 282 -25.56 5.78 16.72
C SER A 282 -26.24 5.52 18.05
#